data_672a2411de2640df434531ff2c4f8d94
#
_entry.id   672a2411de2640df434531ff2c4f8d94
#
_cell.length_a   1.000
_cell.length_b   1.000
_cell.length_c   1.000
_cell.angle_alpha   90.00
_cell.angle_beta   90.00
_cell.angle_gamma   90.00
#
_symmetry.space_group_name_H-M   'P 1'
#
loop_
_entity.id
_entity.type
_entity.pdbx_description
1 polymer ?
#
loop_
_entity_poly.entity_id
_entity_poly.type
_entity_poly.pdbx_seq_one_letter_code
_entity_poly.pdbx_strand_id
1 'polypeptide(L)'
;MRNNLSQMISLSKIEEKLYRPADAYEQSRVTRMEHVNTTIVEKPQEGIAAVAARIASLINRRAANGQKAVLSLASGRSMRDLFVELVRLHKEEGLSFKNVVVFGSYEFYPLADASLGSMGQIKSQLLDQVDILPENVHTFPGDLPKETVFTFCEEYEKAIEAAGGIDIQVLGIGQCGNIAMNEPGTQPNSSTRLVIMDGNSRVDAKSLFGNIAQVPTCAITLGIDTILQAKEVILLAFGQHKAGIVKQAIEEVASAACPAS
;
A
#
# COMPACT_ATOMS: atom_id res chain seq x y z
N MET A 1 25.37 11.56 -40.95
CA MET A 1 24.84 10.44 -40.18
C MET A 1 24.89 10.79 -38.70
N ARG A 2 23.76 10.98 -38.06
CA ARG A 2 23.73 11.17 -36.59
C ARG A 2 23.79 9.78 -35.95
N ASN A 3 24.92 9.46 -35.34
CA ASN A 3 25.05 8.25 -34.55
C ASN A 3 24.09 8.33 -33.35
N ASN A 4 23.13 7.42 -33.33
CA ASN A 4 22.15 7.32 -32.26
C ASN A 4 22.84 6.63 -31.08
N LEU A 5 23.33 7.42 -30.12
CA LEU A 5 24.05 6.94 -28.92
C LEU A 5 23.23 5.94 -28.10
N SER A 6 21.90 5.97 -28.21
CA SER A 6 21.01 5.01 -27.52
C SER A 6 21.15 3.56 -28.03
N GLN A 7 21.72 3.33 -29.22
CA GLN A 7 21.97 1.98 -29.73
C GLN A 7 23.33 1.38 -29.28
N MET A 8 24.19 2.17 -28.64
CA MET A 8 25.51 1.74 -28.20
C MET A 8 25.56 1.31 -26.72
N ILE A 9 24.52 1.56 -25.95
CA ILE A 9 24.45 1.17 -24.54
C ILE A 9 23.57 -0.06 -24.42
N SER A 10 24.21 -1.24 -24.36
CA SER A 10 23.52 -2.46 -24.01
C SER A 10 23.32 -2.50 -22.50
N LEU A 11 22.11 -2.15 -22.03
CA LEU A 11 21.74 -2.22 -20.62
C LEU A 11 21.80 -3.64 -20.01
N SER A 12 21.94 -4.67 -20.86
CA SER A 12 22.06 -6.07 -20.42
C SER A 12 23.40 -6.43 -19.76
N LYS A 13 24.37 -5.50 -19.66
CA LYS A 13 25.68 -5.72 -19.05
C LYS A 13 25.97 -4.89 -17.81
N ILE A 14 25.04 -4.06 -17.36
CA ILE A 14 25.19 -3.38 -16.08
C ILE A 14 24.64 -4.33 -15.02
N GLU A 15 25.52 -5.13 -14.42
CA GLU A 15 25.23 -5.74 -13.13
C GLU A 15 25.10 -4.60 -12.11
N GLU A 16 23.89 -4.15 -11.84
CA GLU A 16 23.61 -3.24 -10.75
C GLU A 16 23.86 -4.00 -9.44
N LYS A 17 25.09 -3.96 -8.96
CA LYS A 17 25.38 -4.39 -7.59
C LYS A 17 24.80 -3.35 -6.66
N LEU A 18 23.83 -3.75 -5.84
CA LEU A 18 23.37 -2.93 -4.73
C LEU A 18 24.57 -2.52 -3.89
N TYR A 19 24.72 -1.21 -3.70
CA TYR A 19 25.73 -0.69 -2.81
C TYR A 19 25.42 -1.14 -1.38
N ARG A 20 26.34 -1.86 -0.77
CA ARG A 20 26.24 -2.26 0.64
C ARG A 20 27.34 -1.56 1.41
N PRO A 21 26.99 -0.71 2.39
CA PRO A 21 27.98 -0.10 3.25
C PRO A 21 28.86 -1.15 3.94
N ALA A 22 30.17 -0.92 3.94
CA ALA A 22 31.14 -1.84 4.52
C ALA A 22 31.14 -1.81 6.06
N ASP A 23 30.75 -0.68 6.64
CA ASP A 23 30.72 -0.47 8.08
C ASP A 23 29.63 0.52 8.54
N ALA A 24 29.50 0.71 9.84
CA ALA A 24 28.50 1.60 10.43
C ALA A 24 28.71 3.08 10.05
N TYR A 25 29.95 3.52 9.82
CA TYR A 25 30.23 4.88 9.40
C TYR A 25 29.78 5.13 7.97
N GLU A 26 30.05 4.22 7.09
CA GLU A 26 29.61 4.28 5.70
C GLU A 26 28.08 4.19 5.61
N GLN A 27 27.45 3.31 6.40
CA GLN A 27 26.01 3.24 6.54
C GLN A 27 25.44 4.60 6.96
N SER A 28 25.98 5.22 8.01
CA SER A 28 25.54 6.54 8.49
C SER A 28 25.70 7.63 7.43
N ARG A 29 26.72 7.54 6.57
CA ARG A 29 26.94 8.51 5.48
C ARG A 29 25.87 8.42 4.40
N VAL A 30 25.49 7.21 3.97
CA VAL A 30 24.53 7.00 2.88
C VAL A 30 23.10 7.25 3.34
N THR A 31 22.76 6.92 4.59
CA THR A 31 21.42 7.11 5.15
C THR A 31 21.19 8.47 5.81
N ARG A 32 22.20 9.33 5.85
CA ARG A 32 22.17 10.61 6.54
C ARG A 32 21.05 11.56 6.06
N MET A 33 20.59 11.41 4.82
CA MET A 33 19.50 12.21 4.23
C MET A 33 18.15 11.50 4.28
N GLU A 34 18.11 10.25 4.74
CA GLU A 34 16.86 9.52 4.84
C GLU A 34 16.08 10.00 6.08
N HIS A 35 14.83 10.40 5.87
CA HIS A 35 13.90 10.79 6.93
C HIS A 35 13.02 9.63 7.40
N VAL A 36 13.00 8.52 6.64
CA VAL A 36 12.23 7.32 6.90
C VAL A 36 13.17 6.11 6.91
N ASN A 37 13.01 5.22 7.89
CA ASN A 37 13.79 3.97 7.93
C ASN A 37 13.56 3.16 6.66
N THR A 38 14.63 2.94 5.90
CA THR A 38 14.56 2.29 4.59
C THR A 38 15.40 1.02 4.58
N THR A 39 14.84 -0.06 4.06
CA THR A 39 15.56 -1.31 3.83
C THR A 39 15.58 -1.61 2.33
N ILE A 40 16.77 -1.67 1.75
CA ILE A 40 16.98 -2.03 0.35
C ILE A 40 17.27 -3.52 0.25
N VAL A 41 16.51 -4.22 -0.57
CA VAL A 41 16.64 -5.67 -0.80
C VAL A 41 17.06 -5.93 -2.24
N GLU A 42 17.81 -7.01 -2.48
CA GLU A 42 18.23 -7.38 -3.83
C GLU A 42 17.08 -7.98 -4.65
N LYS A 43 16.22 -8.74 -3.98
CA LYS A 43 15.10 -9.43 -4.61
C LYS A 43 13.79 -9.00 -3.96
N PRO A 44 12.75 -8.69 -4.74
CA PRO A 44 11.44 -8.35 -4.20
C PRO A 44 10.93 -9.36 -3.15
N GLN A 45 11.20 -10.65 -3.37
CA GLN A 45 10.80 -11.75 -2.48
C GLN A 45 11.36 -11.62 -1.07
N GLU A 46 12.56 -11.07 -0.90
CA GLU A 46 13.16 -10.84 0.42
C GLU A 46 12.37 -9.79 1.22
N GLY A 47 11.99 -8.68 0.57
CA GLY A 47 11.14 -7.65 1.18
C GLY A 47 9.73 -8.16 1.48
N ILE A 48 9.13 -8.92 0.56
CA ILE A 48 7.83 -9.56 0.75
C ILE A 48 7.86 -10.50 1.96
N ALA A 49 8.85 -11.40 2.03
CA ALA A 49 8.98 -12.34 3.15
C ALA A 49 9.17 -11.63 4.49
N ALA A 50 9.97 -10.56 4.52
CA ALA A 50 10.17 -9.76 5.74
C ALA A 50 8.87 -9.10 6.22
N VAL A 51 8.08 -8.51 5.31
CA VAL A 51 6.79 -7.89 5.64
C VAL A 51 5.77 -8.95 6.05
N ALA A 52 5.68 -10.08 5.35
CA ALA A 52 4.79 -11.19 5.70
C ALA A 52 5.12 -11.74 7.10
N ALA A 53 6.41 -11.95 7.41
CA ALA A 53 6.86 -12.38 8.73
C ALA A 53 6.52 -11.38 9.84
N ARG A 54 6.61 -10.07 9.53
CA ARG A 54 6.23 -8.99 10.46
C ARG A 54 4.74 -9.03 10.79
N ILE A 55 3.89 -9.20 9.76
CA ILE A 55 2.43 -9.35 9.91
C ILE A 55 2.11 -10.63 10.69
N ALA A 56 2.70 -11.77 10.33
CA ALA A 56 2.49 -13.04 11.04
C ALA A 56 2.89 -12.95 12.52
N SER A 57 4.02 -12.31 12.83
CA SER A 57 4.45 -12.07 14.20
C SER A 57 3.45 -11.22 15.00
N LEU A 58 2.89 -10.17 14.38
CA LEU A 58 1.83 -9.36 14.99
C LEU A 58 0.59 -10.22 15.28
N ILE A 59 0.11 -10.95 14.27
CA ILE A 59 -1.10 -11.79 14.39
C ILE A 59 -0.94 -12.79 15.54
N ASN A 60 0.16 -13.53 15.56
CA ASN A 60 0.44 -14.55 16.60
C ASN A 60 0.56 -13.93 18.00
N ARG A 61 1.27 -12.80 18.12
CA ARG A 61 1.41 -12.09 19.41
C ARG A 61 0.06 -11.58 19.92
N ARG A 62 -0.79 -11.03 19.05
CA ARG A 62 -2.12 -10.57 19.41
C ARG A 62 -3.02 -11.74 19.80
N ALA A 63 -3.00 -12.83 19.04
CA ALA A 63 -3.75 -14.04 19.33
C ALA A 63 -3.38 -14.64 20.70
N ALA A 64 -2.08 -14.72 21.01
CA ALA A 64 -1.58 -15.20 22.31
C ALA A 64 -2.10 -14.38 23.52
N ASN A 65 -2.42 -13.11 23.30
CA ASN A 65 -2.98 -12.20 24.29
C ASN A 65 -4.52 -12.09 24.23
N GLY A 66 -5.20 -12.88 23.42
CA GLY A 66 -6.65 -12.79 23.23
C GLY A 66 -7.12 -11.49 22.56
N GLN A 67 -6.22 -10.83 21.82
CA GLN A 67 -6.46 -9.55 21.16
C GLN A 67 -6.60 -9.70 19.65
N LYS A 68 -7.27 -8.73 19.01
CA LYS A 68 -7.32 -8.64 17.55
C LYS A 68 -6.07 -7.93 17.01
N ALA A 69 -5.58 -8.40 15.85
CA ALA A 69 -4.59 -7.70 15.05
C ALA A 69 -5.31 -6.88 13.98
N VAL A 70 -5.09 -5.58 13.93
CA VAL A 70 -5.78 -4.67 13.02
C VAL A 70 -4.84 -4.29 11.87
N LEU A 71 -5.20 -4.70 10.66
CA LEU A 71 -4.44 -4.43 9.44
C LEU A 71 -5.22 -3.48 8.54
N SER A 72 -4.53 -2.55 7.90
CA SER A 72 -5.09 -1.84 6.75
C SER A 72 -4.30 -2.20 5.50
N LEU A 73 -5.03 -2.59 4.45
CA LEU A 73 -4.46 -3.14 3.22
C LEU A 73 -4.91 -2.34 2.00
N ALA A 74 -3.97 -2.07 1.12
CA ALA A 74 -4.21 -1.57 -0.22
C ALA A 74 -4.18 -2.70 -1.24
N SER A 75 -4.77 -2.53 -2.41
CA SER A 75 -4.53 -3.40 -3.56
C SER A 75 -3.36 -2.87 -4.41
N GLY A 76 -2.91 -3.68 -5.36
CA GLY A 76 -1.90 -3.30 -6.32
C GLY A 76 -0.84 -4.37 -6.55
N ARG A 77 0.05 -4.11 -7.52
CA ARG A 77 1.06 -5.09 -7.93
C ARG A 77 1.99 -5.52 -6.80
N SER A 78 2.47 -4.57 -5.99
CA SER A 78 3.34 -4.87 -4.86
C SER A 78 2.65 -5.68 -3.76
N MET A 79 1.33 -5.56 -3.64
CA MET A 79 0.54 -6.28 -2.64
C MET A 79 0.24 -7.72 -3.03
N ARG A 80 0.13 -8.01 -4.34
CA ARG A 80 -0.18 -9.36 -4.82
C ARG A 80 0.76 -10.41 -4.25
N ASP A 81 2.07 -10.17 -4.35
CA ASP A 81 3.08 -11.13 -3.90
C ASP A 81 3.06 -11.28 -2.37
N LEU A 82 2.77 -10.19 -1.64
CA LEU A 82 2.56 -10.24 -0.19
C LEU A 82 1.34 -11.10 0.17
N PHE A 83 0.23 -10.96 -0.57
CA PHE A 83 -0.95 -11.78 -0.33
C PHE A 83 -0.70 -13.25 -0.62
N VAL A 84 0.04 -13.58 -1.68
CA VAL A 84 0.46 -14.96 -1.96
C VAL A 84 1.27 -15.53 -0.80
N GLU A 85 2.20 -14.77 -0.25
CA GLU A 85 3.02 -15.23 0.89
C GLU A 85 2.21 -15.39 2.17
N LEU A 86 1.28 -14.47 2.46
CA LEU A 86 0.38 -14.60 3.62
C LEU A 86 -0.54 -15.82 3.50
N VAL A 87 -1.04 -16.12 2.30
CA VAL A 87 -1.83 -17.34 2.03
C VAL A 87 -0.97 -18.59 2.21
N ARG A 88 0.29 -18.57 1.78
CA ARG A 88 1.24 -19.67 2.00
C ARG A 88 1.45 -19.90 3.50
N LEU A 89 1.73 -18.85 4.27
CA LEU A 89 1.88 -18.95 5.73
C LEU A 89 0.64 -19.51 6.40
N HIS A 90 -0.57 -19.14 5.94
CA HIS A 90 -1.80 -19.71 6.43
C HIS A 90 -1.92 -21.21 6.13
N LYS A 91 -1.70 -21.59 4.87
CA LYS A 91 -1.95 -22.99 4.41
C LYS A 91 -0.86 -23.97 4.84
N GLU A 92 0.41 -23.51 4.88
CA GLU A 92 1.56 -24.38 5.11
C GLU A 92 2.11 -24.27 6.53
N GLU A 93 1.99 -23.10 7.18
CA GLU A 93 2.56 -22.86 8.50
C GLU A 93 1.50 -22.63 9.58
N GLY A 94 0.21 -22.70 9.22
CA GLY A 94 -0.91 -22.64 10.18
C GLY A 94 -1.18 -21.25 10.75
N LEU A 95 -0.75 -20.15 10.06
CA LEU A 95 -1.08 -18.79 10.46
C LEU A 95 -2.60 -18.59 10.40
N SER A 96 -3.27 -18.35 11.53
CA SER A 96 -4.71 -18.13 11.57
C SER A 96 -5.06 -16.64 11.50
N PHE A 97 -6.05 -16.31 10.68
CA PHE A 97 -6.58 -14.96 10.53
C PHE A 97 -7.87 -14.70 11.33
N LYS A 98 -8.31 -15.64 12.17
CA LYS A 98 -9.55 -15.50 12.97
C LYS A 98 -9.55 -14.30 13.90
N ASN A 99 -8.38 -13.91 14.41
CA ASN A 99 -8.22 -12.73 15.26
C ASN A 99 -7.78 -11.47 14.48
N VAL A 100 -7.83 -11.50 13.14
CA VAL A 100 -7.45 -10.35 12.30
C VAL A 100 -8.68 -9.52 11.99
N VAL A 101 -8.54 -8.19 12.04
CA VAL A 101 -9.46 -7.20 11.48
C VAL A 101 -8.78 -6.54 10.31
N VAL A 102 -9.48 -6.43 9.18
CA VAL A 102 -8.95 -5.80 7.96
C VAL A 102 -9.78 -4.59 7.60
N PHE A 103 -9.10 -3.47 7.39
CA PHE A 103 -9.64 -2.25 6.78
C PHE A 103 -9.08 -2.07 5.38
N GLY A 104 -9.93 -1.78 4.38
CA GLY A 104 -9.48 -1.36 3.06
C GLY A 104 -8.88 0.04 3.12
N SER A 105 -7.80 0.30 2.38
CA SER A 105 -7.19 1.64 2.35
C SER A 105 -7.89 2.58 1.36
N TYR A 106 -8.53 2.06 0.34
CA TYR A 106 -9.30 2.83 -0.64
C TYR A 106 -10.23 1.95 -1.47
N GLU A 107 -11.17 2.59 -2.18
CA GLU A 107 -12.00 1.97 -3.22
C GLU A 107 -12.33 2.98 -4.33
N PHE A 108 -12.46 2.49 -5.56
CA PHE A 108 -12.93 3.28 -6.69
C PHE A 108 -14.40 3.65 -6.54
N TYR A 109 -14.78 4.87 -6.98
CA TYR A 109 -16.15 5.34 -6.82
C TYR A 109 -16.60 6.23 -8.00
N PRO A 110 -17.84 6.08 -8.51
CA PRO A 110 -18.72 4.93 -8.25
C PRO A 110 -18.18 3.66 -8.92
N LEU A 111 -18.47 2.50 -8.34
CA LEU A 111 -18.01 1.21 -8.84
C LEU A 111 -19.20 0.24 -8.94
N ALA A 112 -19.57 -0.12 -10.18
CA ALA A 112 -20.69 -1.03 -10.42
C ALA A 112 -20.32 -2.51 -10.23
N ASP A 113 -19.08 -2.88 -10.55
CA ASP A 113 -18.55 -4.24 -10.39
C ASP A 113 -17.50 -4.24 -9.28
N ALA A 114 -17.90 -4.67 -8.09
CA ALA A 114 -17.02 -4.74 -6.92
C ALA A 114 -15.79 -5.63 -7.12
N SER A 115 -15.83 -6.59 -8.08
CA SER A 115 -14.68 -7.46 -8.36
C SER A 115 -13.50 -6.73 -8.98
N LEU A 116 -13.75 -5.61 -9.66
CA LEU A 116 -12.73 -4.74 -10.27
C LEU A 116 -12.11 -3.78 -9.25
N GLY A 117 -12.73 -3.64 -8.09
CA GLY A 117 -12.30 -2.72 -7.04
C GLY A 117 -11.07 -3.17 -6.26
N SER A 118 -10.60 -2.29 -5.40
CA SER A 118 -9.50 -2.58 -4.49
C SER A 118 -9.85 -3.74 -3.56
N MET A 119 -11.02 -3.69 -2.95
CA MET A 119 -11.46 -4.77 -2.04
C MET A 119 -11.75 -6.07 -2.76
N GLY A 120 -12.27 -6.04 -3.98
CA GLY A 120 -12.44 -7.24 -4.81
C GLY A 120 -11.12 -7.98 -5.05
N GLN A 121 -10.04 -7.23 -5.29
CA GLN A 121 -8.70 -7.79 -5.43
C GLN A 121 -8.17 -8.35 -4.11
N ILE A 122 -8.29 -7.62 -3.00
CA ILE A 122 -7.86 -8.09 -1.67
C ILE A 122 -8.65 -9.34 -1.28
N LYS A 123 -9.95 -9.34 -1.52
CA LYS A 123 -10.83 -10.46 -1.24
C LYS A 123 -10.39 -11.71 -1.99
N SER A 124 -10.33 -11.65 -3.31
CA SER A 124 -10.00 -12.81 -4.16
C SER A 124 -8.56 -13.32 -3.95
N GLN A 125 -7.59 -12.42 -3.67
CA GLN A 125 -6.18 -12.76 -3.55
C GLN A 125 -5.76 -13.16 -2.12
N LEU A 126 -6.51 -12.77 -1.09
CA LEU A 126 -6.18 -13.05 0.31
C LEU A 126 -7.38 -13.54 1.11
N LEU A 127 -8.43 -12.73 1.27
CA LEU A 127 -9.44 -12.95 2.31
C LEU A 127 -10.27 -14.22 2.09
N ASP A 128 -10.57 -14.57 0.84
CA ASP A 128 -11.28 -15.80 0.47
C ASP A 128 -10.39 -17.07 0.59
N GLN A 129 -9.09 -16.90 0.87
CA GLN A 129 -8.13 -18.01 0.94
C GLN A 129 -7.63 -18.29 2.36
N VAL A 130 -8.06 -17.49 3.35
CA VAL A 130 -7.69 -17.61 4.76
C VAL A 130 -8.94 -17.71 5.65
N ASP A 131 -8.76 -17.99 6.93
CA ASP A 131 -9.85 -18.21 7.89
C ASP A 131 -10.31 -16.93 8.61
N ILE A 132 -10.23 -15.77 7.95
CA ILE A 132 -10.73 -14.51 8.51
C ILE A 132 -12.25 -14.53 8.68
N LEU A 133 -12.74 -13.94 9.78
CA LEU A 133 -14.17 -13.83 10.02
C LEU A 133 -14.78 -12.68 9.18
N PRO A 134 -15.90 -12.91 8.47
CA PRO A 134 -16.49 -11.88 7.61
C PRO A 134 -16.80 -10.55 8.33
N GLU A 135 -17.24 -10.62 9.58
CA GLU A 135 -17.54 -9.46 10.43
C GLU A 135 -16.32 -8.62 10.80
N ASN A 136 -15.13 -9.14 10.58
CA ASN A 136 -13.86 -8.44 10.80
C ASN A 136 -13.32 -7.76 9.53
N VAL A 137 -14.06 -7.78 8.42
CA VAL A 137 -13.65 -7.18 7.15
C VAL A 137 -14.42 -5.90 6.89
N HIS A 138 -13.74 -4.76 6.97
CA HIS A 138 -14.30 -3.44 6.72
C HIS A 138 -13.88 -2.95 5.33
N THR A 139 -14.88 -2.57 4.52
CA THR A 139 -14.69 -2.18 3.12
C THR A 139 -15.33 -0.84 2.84
N PHE A 140 -14.91 -0.19 1.76
CA PHE A 140 -15.64 0.92 1.17
C PHE A 140 -16.59 0.36 0.09
N PRO A 141 -17.92 0.47 0.25
CA PRO A 141 -18.83 0.09 -0.82
C PRO A 141 -18.70 1.08 -1.99
N GLY A 142 -18.43 0.53 -3.18
CA GLY A 142 -18.27 1.35 -4.39
C GLY A 142 -19.58 1.89 -4.97
N ASP A 143 -20.72 1.43 -4.47
CA ASP A 143 -22.09 1.78 -4.91
C ASP A 143 -22.87 2.64 -3.92
N LEU A 144 -22.21 3.21 -2.91
CA LEU A 144 -22.85 4.09 -1.94
C LEU A 144 -23.58 5.24 -2.65
N PRO A 145 -24.82 5.61 -2.19
CA PRO A 145 -25.43 6.86 -2.60
C PRO A 145 -24.53 8.04 -2.26
N LYS A 146 -24.36 8.97 -3.20
CA LYS A 146 -23.42 10.09 -3.05
C LYS A 146 -23.66 10.90 -1.78
N GLU A 147 -24.90 11.02 -1.37
CA GLU A 147 -25.33 11.77 -0.19
C GLU A 147 -24.88 11.11 1.13
N THR A 148 -24.62 9.81 1.12
CA THR A 148 -24.23 9.05 2.31
C THR A 148 -22.71 8.88 2.44
N VAL A 149 -21.93 9.18 1.41
CA VAL A 149 -20.47 8.95 1.39
C VAL A 149 -19.78 9.67 2.55
N PHE A 150 -20.17 10.92 2.84
CA PHE A 150 -19.56 11.68 3.94
C PHE A 150 -19.79 11.00 5.30
N THR A 151 -21.05 10.69 5.61
CA THR A 151 -21.41 10.00 6.86
C THR A 151 -20.72 8.63 6.96
N PHE A 152 -20.67 7.90 5.86
CA PHE A 152 -19.95 6.62 5.81
C PHE A 152 -18.47 6.78 6.13
N CYS A 153 -17.80 7.81 5.60
CA CYS A 153 -16.38 8.07 5.91
C CYS A 153 -16.17 8.36 7.40
N GLU A 154 -17.06 9.13 8.04
CA GLU A 154 -17.00 9.37 9.49
C GLU A 154 -17.23 8.09 10.31
N GLU A 155 -18.15 7.24 9.88
CA GLU A 155 -18.39 5.93 10.51
C GLU A 155 -17.21 4.98 10.35
N TYR A 156 -16.54 5.04 9.20
CA TYR A 156 -15.34 4.25 8.95
C TYR A 156 -14.17 4.63 9.87
N GLU A 157 -13.93 5.92 10.09
CA GLU A 157 -12.96 6.42 11.08
C GLU A 157 -13.29 5.94 12.49
N LYS A 158 -14.57 6.05 12.89
CA LYS A 158 -15.03 5.53 14.20
C LYS A 158 -14.85 4.01 14.33
N ALA A 159 -15.03 3.27 13.24
CA ALA A 159 -14.78 1.82 13.25
C ALA A 159 -13.30 1.49 13.44
N ILE A 160 -12.39 2.25 12.83
CA ILE A 160 -10.94 2.13 13.05
C ILE A 160 -10.60 2.42 14.52
N GLU A 161 -11.13 3.50 15.08
CA GLU A 161 -10.94 3.87 16.49
C GLU A 161 -11.47 2.78 17.43
N ALA A 162 -12.69 2.29 17.20
CA ALA A 162 -13.32 1.23 17.98
C ALA A 162 -12.55 -0.10 17.93
N ALA A 163 -11.83 -0.38 16.83
CA ALA A 163 -10.94 -1.52 16.71
C ALA A 163 -9.60 -1.34 17.48
N GLY A 164 -9.35 -0.18 18.07
CA GLY A 164 -8.10 0.17 18.77
C GLY A 164 -7.01 0.76 17.87
N GLY A 165 -7.40 1.28 16.72
CA GLY A 165 -6.54 1.83 15.68
C GLY A 165 -5.84 0.75 14.84
N ILE A 166 -5.25 1.15 13.74
CA ILE A 166 -4.53 0.25 12.82
C ILE A 166 -3.18 -0.14 13.45
N ASP A 167 -2.91 -1.43 13.55
CA ASP A 167 -1.60 -1.92 14.03
C ASP A 167 -0.54 -1.83 12.92
N ILE A 168 -0.87 -2.31 11.71
CA ILE A 168 0.00 -2.22 10.54
C ILE A 168 -0.82 -1.74 9.34
N GLN A 169 -0.38 -0.63 8.75
CA GLN A 169 -0.83 -0.14 7.45
C GLN A 169 0.17 -0.57 6.39
N VAL A 170 -0.27 -1.31 5.35
CA VAL A 170 0.61 -1.68 4.23
C VAL A 170 0.18 -0.93 2.97
N LEU A 171 1.14 -0.26 2.35
CA LEU A 171 0.93 0.60 1.19
C LEU A 171 1.94 0.32 0.08
N GLY A 172 1.54 0.60 -1.15
CA GLY A 172 2.45 0.85 -2.26
C GLY A 172 2.64 2.35 -2.47
N ILE A 173 3.59 2.73 -3.32
CA ILE A 173 3.78 4.10 -3.77
C ILE A 173 3.42 4.24 -5.25
N GLY A 174 2.62 5.23 -5.59
CA GLY A 174 2.33 5.58 -6.98
C GLY A 174 3.47 6.33 -7.66
N GLN A 175 3.36 6.55 -8.96
CA GLN A 175 4.42 7.22 -9.75
C GLN A 175 4.61 8.69 -9.36
N CYS A 176 3.57 9.34 -8.82
CA CYS A 176 3.60 10.73 -8.35
C CYS A 176 3.75 10.84 -6.82
N GLY A 177 4.17 9.78 -6.14
CA GLY A 177 4.31 9.76 -4.68
C GLY A 177 2.99 9.60 -3.93
N ASN A 178 1.89 9.31 -4.62
CA ASN A 178 0.61 9.03 -4.00
C ASN A 178 0.64 7.72 -3.19
N ILE A 179 0.01 7.74 -2.01
CA ILE A 179 -0.26 6.59 -1.14
C ILE A 179 -1.77 6.41 -0.99
N ALA A 180 -2.26 5.16 -1.12
CA ALA A 180 -3.67 4.90 -1.37
C ALA A 180 -4.15 5.81 -2.54
N MET A 181 -5.24 6.59 -2.36
CA MET A 181 -5.67 7.61 -3.35
C MET A 181 -5.41 9.04 -2.86
N ASN A 182 -4.38 9.24 -2.02
CA ASN A 182 -3.91 10.56 -1.65
C ASN A 182 -2.93 11.06 -2.72
N GLU A 183 -3.43 11.92 -3.59
CA GLU A 183 -2.70 12.50 -4.72
C GLU A 183 -1.85 13.71 -4.30
N PRO A 184 -0.86 14.15 -5.11
CA PRO A 184 -0.16 15.40 -4.88
C PRO A 184 -1.11 16.58 -4.60
N GLY A 185 -0.82 17.34 -3.57
CA GLY A 185 -1.69 18.41 -3.05
C GLY A 185 -2.58 17.98 -1.88
N THR A 186 -2.59 16.69 -1.51
CA THR A 186 -3.32 16.24 -0.32
C THR A 186 -2.70 16.84 0.95
N GLN A 187 -3.57 17.35 1.82
CA GLN A 187 -3.13 17.91 3.09
C GLN A 187 -2.77 16.81 4.10
N PRO A 188 -1.72 17.00 4.92
CA PRO A 188 -1.28 16.02 5.91
C PRO A 188 -2.34 15.67 6.95
N ASN A 189 -3.23 16.61 7.28
CA ASN A 189 -4.33 16.43 8.25
C ASN A 189 -5.63 15.89 7.65
N SER A 190 -5.55 15.29 6.44
CA SER A 190 -6.73 14.72 5.79
C SER A 190 -7.16 13.40 6.45
N SER A 191 -8.46 13.25 6.67
CA SER A 191 -9.12 12.00 7.09
C SER A 191 -9.71 11.23 5.90
N THR A 192 -10.40 10.14 6.17
CA THR A 192 -11.13 9.35 5.16
C THR A 192 -12.13 10.21 4.42
N ARG A 193 -12.11 10.15 3.09
CA ARG A 193 -12.92 11.03 2.25
C ARG A 193 -13.06 10.55 0.81
N LEU A 194 -14.04 11.13 0.11
CA LEU A 194 -14.14 11.06 -1.35
C LEU A 194 -13.11 12.01 -1.98
N VAL A 195 -12.40 11.52 -2.99
CA VAL A 195 -11.40 12.29 -3.76
C VAL A 195 -11.66 12.16 -5.26
N ILE A 196 -11.23 13.17 -6.02
CA ILE A 196 -11.14 13.10 -7.47
C ILE A 196 -9.77 12.51 -7.81
N MET A 197 -9.75 11.49 -8.65
CA MET A 197 -8.51 10.81 -9.04
C MET A 197 -7.76 11.63 -10.09
N ASP A 198 -6.44 11.71 -9.94
CA ASP A 198 -5.52 12.25 -10.95
C ASP A 198 -5.51 11.40 -12.22
N GLY A 199 -5.15 12.04 -13.34
CA GLY A 199 -5.06 11.37 -14.64
C GLY A 199 -4.06 10.21 -14.64
N ASN A 200 -2.93 10.33 -13.94
CA ASN A 200 -1.92 9.27 -13.86
C ASN A 200 -2.43 8.07 -13.07
N SER A 201 -3.10 8.29 -11.93
CA SER A 201 -3.72 7.22 -11.14
C SER A 201 -4.81 6.48 -11.92
N ARG A 202 -5.58 7.20 -12.75
CA ARG A 202 -6.54 6.57 -13.66
C ARG A 202 -5.86 5.77 -14.77
N VAL A 203 -4.75 6.25 -15.31
CA VAL A 203 -3.94 5.50 -16.30
C VAL A 203 -3.37 4.23 -15.67
N ASP A 204 -2.86 4.28 -14.46
CA ASP A 204 -2.34 3.11 -13.72
C ASP A 204 -3.45 2.07 -13.47
N ALA A 205 -4.67 2.53 -13.17
CA ALA A 205 -5.84 1.66 -12.97
C ALA A 205 -6.44 1.09 -14.28
N LYS A 206 -6.08 1.63 -15.45
CA LYS A 206 -6.66 1.23 -16.75
C LYS A 206 -6.64 -0.29 -16.97
N SER A 207 -5.59 -0.96 -16.55
CA SER A 207 -5.45 -2.41 -16.74
C SER A 207 -6.51 -3.24 -16.01
N LEU A 208 -7.11 -2.70 -14.93
CA LEU A 208 -8.18 -3.34 -14.17
C LEU A 208 -9.52 -3.22 -14.89
N PHE A 209 -9.75 -2.09 -15.55
CA PHE A 209 -11.03 -1.75 -16.19
C PHE A 209 -11.03 -1.97 -17.71
N GLY A 210 -9.90 -2.39 -18.29
CA GLY A 210 -9.75 -2.61 -19.75
C GLY A 210 -9.62 -1.31 -20.55
N ASN A 211 -10.36 -0.25 -20.20
CA ASN A 211 -10.32 1.04 -20.90
C ASN A 211 -10.33 2.20 -19.91
N ILE A 212 -9.57 3.26 -20.19
CA ILE A 212 -9.49 4.48 -19.38
C ILE A 212 -10.87 5.15 -19.15
N ALA A 213 -11.77 5.07 -20.13
CA ALA A 213 -13.12 5.61 -20.02
C ALA A 213 -13.99 4.86 -18.99
N GLN A 214 -13.65 3.63 -18.66
CA GLN A 214 -14.34 2.80 -17.67
C GLN A 214 -13.76 2.97 -16.26
N VAL A 215 -12.58 3.56 -16.14
CA VAL A 215 -11.98 3.85 -14.83
C VAL A 215 -12.79 4.94 -14.13
N PRO A 216 -13.29 4.71 -12.91
CA PRO A 216 -13.96 5.74 -12.13
C PRO A 216 -13.13 7.03 -12.02
N THR A 217 -13.80 8.14 -11.89
CA THR A 217 -13.15 9.46 -11.75
C THR A 217 -12.88 9.85 -10.31
N CYS A 218 -13.49 9.14 -9.38
CA CYS A 218 -13.34 9.38 -7.95
C CYS A 218 -12.94 8.09 -7.22
N ALA A 219 -12.52 8.25 -5.99
CA ALA A 219 -12.27 7.16 -5.05
C ALA A 219 -12.61 7.60 -3.63
N ILE A 220 -12.95 6.64 -2.76
CA ILE A 220 -13.00 6.85 -1.31
C ILE A 220 -11.69 6.31 -0.76
N THR A 221 -10.99 7.08 0.08
CA THR A 221 -9.65 6.72 0.56
C THR A 221 -9.43 7.13 2.01
N LEU A 222 -8.67 6.34 2.75
CA LEU A 222 -8.07 6.80 4.01
C LEU A 222 -7.27 8.07 3.74
N GLY A 223 -7.36 9.04 4.62
CA GLY A 223 -6.55 10.25 4.57
C GLY A 223 -5.12 10.03 5.08
N ILE A 224 -4.25 11.01 4.87
CA ILE A 224 -2.85 10.94 5.33
C ILE A 224 -2.80 10.86 6.86
N ASP A 225 -3.60 11.67 7.56
CA ASP A 225 -3.66 11.64 9.02
C ASP A 225 -4.09 10.27 9.54
N THR A 226 -5.14 9.67 8.97
CA THR A 226 -5.59 8.32 9.31
C THR A 226 -4.50 7.26 9.11
N ILE A 227 -3.75 7.37 8.01
CA ILE A 227 -2.62 6.47 7.72
C ILE A 227 -1.51 6.65 8.75
N LEU A 228 -1.16 7.90 9.09
CA LEU A 228 -0.08 8.22 10.04
C LEU A 228 -0.42 7.86 11.50
N GLN A 229 -1.71 7.74 11.83
CA GLN A 229 -2.14 7.24 13.15
C GLN A 229 -1.96 5.74 13.32
N ALA A 230 -1.65 4.98 12.25
CA ALA A 230 -1.29 3.58 12.38
C ALA A 230 0.00 3.43 13.21
N LYS A 231 0.06 2.37 14.04
CA LYS A 231 1.22 2.10 14.91
C LYS A 231 2.48 1.78 14.10
N GLU A 232 2.30 1.25 12.91
CA GLU A 232 3.36 0.97 11.95
C GLU A 232 2.83 1.18 10.53
N VAL A 233 3.56 1.93 9.72
CA VAL A 233 3.28 2.09 8.28
C VAL A 233 4.41 1.43 7.49
N ILE A 234 4.06 0.51 6.60
CA ILE A 234 5.01 -0.20 5.74
C ILE A 234 4.72 0.17 4.30
N LEU A 235 5.69 0.78 3.64
CA LEU A 235 5.63 1.13 2.23
C LEU A 235 6.45 0.12 1.41
N LEU A 236 5.82 -0.53 0.44
CA LEU A 236 6.46 -1.46 -0.48
C LEU A 236 6.66 -0.80 -1.85
N ALA A 237 7.90 -0.73 -2.31
CA ALA A 237 8.25 -0.19 -3.61
C ALA A 237 9.20 -1.14 -4.34
N PHE A 238 8.80 -1.61 -5.52
CA PHE A 238 9.58 -2.55 -6.32
C PHE A 238 9.76 -2.04 -7.76
N GLY A 239 10.97 -2.28 -8.28
CA GLY A 239 11.35 -1.96 -9.64
C GLY A 239 12.00 -0.57 -9.79
N GLN A 240 12.99 -0.51 -10.68
CA GLN A 240 13.83 0.67 -10.92
C GLN A 240 13.02 1.92 -11.30
N HIS A 241 11.85 1.75 -11.95
CA HIS A 241 10.96 2.86 -12.31
C HIS A 241 10.41 3.63 -11.10
N LYS A 242 10.51 3.07 -9.89
CA LYS A 242 10.12 3.73 -8.63
C LYS A 242 11.27 4.48 -7.96
N ALA A 243 12.53 4.29 -8.40
CA ALA A 243 13.71 4.84 -7.70
C ALA A 243 13.63 6.36 -7.49
N GLY A 244 13.22 7.12 -8.51
CA GLY A 244 13.10 8.57 -8.41
C GLY A 244 12.08 9.04 -7.36
N ILE A 245 10.89 8.45 -7.37
CA ILE A 245 9.84 8.84 -6.43
C ILE A 245 10.12 8.33 -5.01
N VAL A 246 10.77 7.18 -4.86
CA VAL A 246 11.22 6.67 -3.56
C VAL A 246 12.28 7.58 -2.98
N LYS A 247 13.28 8.00 -3.78
CA LYS A 247 14.26 8.99 -3.36
C LYS A 247 13.60 10.27 -2.87
N GLN A 248 12.67 10.82 -3.64
CA GLN A 248 11.92 12.01 -3.25
C GLN A 248 11.21 11.81 -1.91
N ALA A 249 10.53 10.68 -1.73
CA ALA A 249 9.76 10.39 -0.51
C ALA A 249 10.65 10.25 0.74
N ILE A 250 11.88 9.70 0.62
CA ILE A 250 12.72 9.37 1.78
C ILE A 250 13.83 10.39 2.08
N GLU A 251 14.29 11.16 1.07
CA GLU A 251 15.44 12.07 1.21
C GLU A 251 15.04 13.55 1.17
N GLU A 252 13.91 13.90 0.56
CA GLU A 252 13.48 15.29 0.43
C GLU A 252 12.60 15.71 1.62
N VAL A 253 12.44 17.03 1.78
CA VAL A 253 11.56 17.57 2.83
C VAL A 253 10.12 17.16 2.57
N ALA A 254 9.45 16.65 3.58
CA ALA A 254 8.04 16.27 3.50
C ALA A 254 7.17 17.39 2.94
N SER A 255 6.38 17.09 1.94
CA SER A 255 5.55 18.08 1.26
C SER A 255 4.27 17.47 0.67
N ALA A 256 3.25 18.31 0.51
CA ALA A 256 2.02 17.89 -0.16
C ALA A 256 2.24 17.50 -1.64
N ALA A 257 3.37 17.85 -2.25
CA ALA A 257 3.71 17.43 -3.62
C ALA A 257 4.09 15.95 -3.72
N CYS A 258 4.51 15.34 -2.60
CA CYS A 258 4.79 13.91 -2.49
C CYS A 258 4.11 13.35 -1.23
N PRO A 259 2.87 12.86 -1.31
CA PRO A 259 2.14 12.38 -0.14
C PRO A 259 2.82 11.24 0.63
N ALA A 260 3.77 10.56 0.01
CA ALA A 260 4.57 9.49 0.63
C ALA A 260 5.76 10.00 1.45
N SER A 261 6.04 11.34 1.42
CA SER A 261 7.19 11.96 2.11
C SER A 261 6.93 12.27 3.58
#